data_0d3f149ffce5acdfa911d82771e03bef
#
_entry.id   0d3f149ffce5acdfa911d82771e03bef
#
_cell.length_a   1.000
_cell.length_b   1.000
_cell.length_c   1.000
_cell.angle_alpha   90.00
_cell.angle_beta   90.00
_cell.angle_gamma   90.00
#
_symmetry.space_group_name_H-M   'P 1'
#
loop_
_entity.id
_entity.type
_entity.pdbx_description
1 polymer ?
#
loop_
_entity_poly.entity_id
_entity_poly.type
_entity_poly.pdbx_seq_one_letter_code
_entity_poly.pdbx_strand_id
1 'polypeptide(L)'
;MPDRPDMAAAVAAPPLTNLIRSGGEMFNWTDTDGRDNQLLTRLVLEHAGPGRTVLVAGPHPDGLVAALAGAGAEVTWLLRSLIDAETAARAHPGITVLSGAFGKADLTGGYDLVVAAGGIQRLNSAEGDQLAAGELLDRLAAAVRPDGALILMHDNQLGAHHTVRLDPGARHRDDAAWHPSETTEGPAARSQLTAHLTGAGLVVDAAYAAFPEPGDPAVLIGGVTLGDVTSPLRPWLRTVLAQAYTVAFRGRPVLSDPRRLVNRALRAGAEETVAGGWLVVAHAPGDTEPAREWHDVLVSDVHGVYTPDAAEPGVTGRVDSLVRERIVNPVAADRLEDRLLELCAAADVRRLRQEIAQYESWLGAGPVSGPRALADLSDLGITADGPVVMSARWSPAEPVPAQIVLVRALWQFAVRLITWGRPHPWPNTASAADLAAILAGMAGRSLADDELRAAIDLQVVIDSAEFGLGPAERQAHRLALLAVQPGTAPLDVAGYHELTEALWRQRYQASHLLAMMEWNEQIIRSRDSALSKMDWELQLLRRTWGGRSLMLAKRAYKKVKK
;
A
#
# COMPACT_ATOMS: atom_id res chain seq x y z
N MET A 1 29.93 -43.73 -26.70
CA MET A 1 29.86 -42.24 -26.65
C MET A 1 28.42 -41.88 -26.67
N PRO A 2 27.83 -41.38 -25.58
CA PRO A 2 26.45 -40.91 -25.59
C PRO A 2 26.36 -39.52 -26.24
N ASP A 3 25.33 -39.36 -27.09
CA ASP A 3 24.97 -38.15 -27.76
C ASP A 3 24.91 -36.93 -26.81
N ARG A 4 25.61 -35.86 -27.16
CA ARG A 4 25.44 -34.55 -26.54
C ARG A 4 24.09 -33.99 -26.98
N PRO A 5 23.23 -33.60 -26.05
CA PRO A 5 22.04 -32.85 -26.42
C PRO A 5 22.48 -31.52 -27.10
N ASP A 6 21.88 -31.33 -28.26
CA ASP A 6 21.95 -30.10 -29.05
C ASP A 6 21.58 -28.90 -28.14
N MET A 7 22.57 -28.04 -27.85
CA MET A 7 22.26 -26.78 -27.16
C MET A 7 21.48 -25.94 -28.14
N ALA A 8 20.17 -26.02 -28.02
CA ALA A 8 19.25 -25.12 -28.72
C ALA A 8 19.77 -23.70 -28.53
N ALA A 9 20.10 -23.04 -29.63
CA ALA A 9 20.42 -21.63 -29.68
C ALA A 9 19.32 -20.90 -28.91
N ALA A 10 19.68 -20.19 -27.85
CA ALA A 10 18.76 -19.29 -27.18
C ALA A 10 18.23 -18.35 -28.28
N VAL A 11 16.99 -18.54 -28.66
CA VAL A 11 16.30 -17.66 -29.61
C VAL A 11 16.30 -16.31 -28.93
N ALA A 12 17.08 -15.37 -29.44
CA ALA A 12 17.08 -14.01 -28.95
C ALA A 12 15.62 -13.52 -29.03
N ALA A 13 15.06 -13.11 -27.91
CA ALA A 13 13.72 -12.57 -27.88
C ALA A 13 13.63 -11.44 -28.92
N PRO A 14 12.53 -11.35 -29.67
CA PRO A 14 12.37 -10.30 -30.67
C PRO A 14 12.56 -8.92 -30.01
N PRO A 15 13.16 -7.96 -30.74
CA PRO A 15 13.36 -6.62 -30.21
C PRO A 15 12.02 -5.98 -29.84
N LEU A 16 11.97 -5.36 -28.66
CA LEU A 16 10.79 -4.66 -28.15
C LEU A 16 10.63 -3.35 -28.92
N THR A 17 9.66 -3.26 -29.80
CA THR A 17 9.43 -2.09 -30.67
C THR A 17 8.80 -0.91 -29.94
N ASN A 18 8.18 -1.16 -28.79
CA ASN A 18 7.52 -0.18 -27.94
C ASN A 18 8.39 0.29 -26.75
N LEU A 19 9.65 -0.16 -26.67
CA LEU A 19 10.61 0.26 -25.65
C LEU A 19 11.58 1.28 -26.24
N ILE A 20 11.62 2.48 -25.65
CA ILE A 20 12.50 3.57 -26.04
C ILE A 20 13.42 3.89 -24.86
N ARG A 21 14.72 3.96 -25.11
CA ARG A 21 15.71 4.30 -24.09
C ARG A 21 16.01 5.80 -24.14
N SER A 22 15.80 6.49 -23.01
CA SER A 22 16.03 7.93 -22.88
C SER A 22 17.38 8.29 -22.24
N GLY A 23 18.06 7.31 -21.66
CA GLY A 23 19.34 7.46 -20.98
C GLY A 23 19.22 7.57 -19.47
N GLY A 24 20.26 7.14 -18.74
CA GLY A 24 20.25 7.08 -17.29
C GLY A 24 19.44 5.90 -16.73
N GLU A 25 19.39 4.80 -17.48
CA GLU A 25 18.72 3.57 -17.06
C GLU A 25 19.51 2.87 -15.97
N MET A 26 18.80 2.34 -14.96
CA MET A 26 19.36 1.48 -13.92
C MET A 26 19.29 0.02 -14.37
N PHE A 27 20.43 -0.58 -14.67
CA PHE A 27 20.52 -1.90 -15.31
C PHE A 27 20.27 -3.08 -14.36
N ASN A 28 20.68 -2.95 -13.10
CA ASN A 28 20.59 -4.02 -12.09
C ASN A 28 19.66 -3.63 -10.94
N TRP A 29 18.61 -2.91 -11.26
CA TRP A 29 17.64 -2.40 -10.30
C TRP A 29 16.24 -2.83 -10.68
N THR A 30 15.41 -3.11 -9.68
CA THR A 30 13.97 -3.23 -9.83
C THR A 30 13.30 -2.35 -8.79
N ASP A 31 12.36 -1.53 -9.21
CA ASP A 31 11.50 -0.82 -8.28
C ASP A 31 10.47 -1.80 -7.72
N THR A 32 10.25 -1.74 -6.41
CA THR A 32 9.22 -2.59 -5.78
C THR A 32 7.85 -2.17 -6.31
N ASP A 33 7.09 -3.14 -6.77
CA ASP A 33 5.75 -2.92 -7.28
C ASP A 33 4.85 -2.34 -6.20
N GLY A 34 4.16 -1.27 -6.53
CA GLY A 34 2.99 -0.83 -5.78
C GLY A 34 1.88 -1.87 -5.90
N ARG A 35 0.99 -1.92 -4.92
CA ARG A 35 -0.24 -2.70 -5.02
C ARG A 35 -1.24 -1.95 -5.88
N ASP A 36 -2.07 -2.71 -6.62
CA ASP A 36 -3.21 -2.12 -7.31
C ASP A 36 -4.09 -1.38 -6.31
N ASN A 37 -4.30 -0.10 -6.57
CA ASN A 37 -5.07 0.77 -5.69
C ASN A 37 -6.30 1.29 -6.44
N GLN A 38 -7.48 0.81 -6.03
CA GLN A 38 -8.74 1.14 -6.70
C GLN A 38 -9.08 2.63 -6.60
N LEU A 39 -8.71 3.29 -5.50
CA LEU A 39 -8.98 4.70 -5.29
C LEU A 39 -8.16 5.57 -6.26
N LEU A 40 -6.85 5.29 -6.36
CA LEU A 40 -5.98 5.96 -7.32
C LEU A 40 -6.42 5.66 -8.76
N THR A 41 -6.70 4.39 -9.08
CA THR A 41 -7.16 3.99 -10.40
C THR A 41 -8.46 4.70 -10.78
N ARG A 42 -9.43 4.80 -9.88
CA ARG A 42 -10.68 5.54 -10.12
C ARG A 42 -10.40 7.01 -10.44
N LEU A 43 -9.62 7.70 -9.60
CA LEU A 43 -9.29 9.12 -9.81
C LEU A 43 -8.57 9.35 -11.15
N VAL A 44 -7.64 8.47 -11.50
CA VAL A 44 -6.90 8.56 -12.76
C VAL A 44 -7.83 8.33 -13.96
N LEU A 45 -8.67 7.30 -13.91
CA LEU A 45 -9.61 6.97 -15.00
C LEU A 45 -10.65 8.07 -15.22
N GLU A 46 -10.98 8.82 -14.21
CA GLU A 46 -11.87 9.98 -14.34
C GLU A 46 -11.29 11.09 -15.22
N HIS A 47 -9.96 11.16 -15.40
CA HIS A 47 -9.25 12.11 -16.27
C HIS A 47 -8.75 11.47 -17.57
N ALA A 48 -8.79 10.14 -17.68
CA ALA A 48 -8.42 9.41 -18.87
C ALA A 48 -9.62 9.23 -19.80
N GLY A 49 -9.35 8.88 -21.07
CA GLY A 49 -10.39 8.59 -22.05
C GLY A 49 -9.80 8.25 -23.41
N PRO A 50 -10.63 7.83 -24.37
CA PRO A 50 -10.17 7.45 -25.69
C PRO A 50 -9.41 8.59 -26.39
N GLY A 51 -8.21 8.27 -26.89
CA GLY A 51 -7.34 9.20 -27.61
C GLY A 51 -6.65 10.26 -26.75
N ARG A 52 -6.82 10.23 -25.42
CA ARG A 52 -6.04 11.09 -24.52
C ARG A 52 -4.63 10.55 -24.35
N THR A 53 -3.65 11.43 -24.45
CA THR A 53 -2.25 11.12 -24.19
C THR A 53 -1.97 11.14 -22.68
N VAL A 54 -1.46 10.04 -22.13
CA VAL A 54 -1.22 9.88 -20.70
C VAL A 54 0.25 9.54 -20.44
N LEU A 55 0.91 10.33 -19.60
CA LEU A 55 2.22 10.00 -19.04
C LEU A 55 2.05 9.36 -17.66
N VAL A 56 2.49 8.12 -17.51
CA VAL A 56 2.66 7.49 -16.19
C VAL A 56 4.14 7.63 -15.81
N ALA A 57 4.45 8.51 -14.88
CA ALA A 57 5.80 8.87 -14.50
C ALA A 57 6.25 8.09 -13.25
N GLY A 58 7.25 7.22 -13.43
CA GLY A 58 7.80 6.36 -12.40
C GLY A 58 7.06 5.02 -12.21
N PRO A 59 7.46 4.23 -11.21
CA PRO A 59 6.89 2.91 -10.96
C PRO A 59 5.45 3.04 -10.45
N HIS A 60 4.55 2.32 -11.09
CA HIS A 60 3.14 2.22 -10.75
C HIS A 60 2.68 0.76 -10.89
N PRO A 61 1.57 0.37 -10.24
CA PRO A 61 1.00 -0.95 -10.41
C PRO A 61 0.59 -1.20 -11.87
N ASP A 62 0.82 -2.42 -12.33
CA ASP A 62 0.51 -2.88 -13.68
C ASP A 62 -0.98 -2.74 -14.02
N GLY A 63 -1.85 -2.97 -13.03
CA GLY A 63 -3.30 -2.82 -13.17
C GLY A 63 -3.75 -1.41 -13.51
N LEU A 64 -3.07 -0.36 -13.01
CA LEU A 64 -3.37 1.03 -13.37
C LEU A 64 -3.09 1.28 -14.85
N VAL A 65 -1.95 0.81 -15.35
CA VAL A 65 -1.53 0.98 -16.74
C VAL A 65 -2.45 0.20 -17.67
N ALA A 66 -2.80 -1.04 -17.29
CA ALA A 66 -3.77 -1.86 -18.01
C ALA A 66 -5.16 -1.19 -18.10
N ALA A 67 -5.62 -0.58 -16.99
CA ALA A 67 -6.88 0.14 -16.94
C ALA A 67 -6.89 1.38 -17.84
N LEU A 68 -5.80 2.15 -17.88
CA LEU A 68 -5.63 3.30 -18.78
C LEU A 68 -5.65 2.88 -20.25
N ALA A 69 -4.90 1.86 -20.61
CA ALA A 69 -4.90 1.30 -21.96
C ALA A 69 -6.28 0.75 -22.34
N GLY A 70 -6.96 0.07 -21.40
CA GLY A 70 -8.33 -0.43 -21.57
C GLY A 70 -9.37 0.68 -21.75
N ALA A 71 -9.15 1.87 -21.21
CA ALA A 71 -9.96 3.07 -21.42
C ALA A 71 -9.70 3.73 -22.80
N GLY A 72 -8.77 3.20 -23.60
CA GLY A 72 -8.41 3.72 -24.91
C GLY A 72 -7.47 4.92 -24.89
N ALA A 73 -6.76 5.15 -23.80
CA ALA A 73 -5.74 6.18 -23.69
C ALA A 73 -4.44 5.78 -24.40
N GLU A 74 -3.72 6.78 -24.95
CA GLU A 74 -2.39 6.63 -25.51
C GLU A 74 -1.37 6.77 -24.37
N VAL A 75 -0.95 5.62 -23.81
CA VAL A 75 -0.13 5.59 -22.60
C VAL A 75 1.37 5.59 -22.94
N THR A 76 2.10 6.50 -22.30
CA THR A 76 3.57 6.49 -22.21
C THR A 76 3.95 6.21 -20.74
N TRP A 77 4.68 5.13 -20.49
CA TRP A 77 5.11 4.75 -19.14
C TRP A 77 6.62 4.93 -19.00
N LEU A 78 7.04 5.86 -18.14
CA LEU A 78 8.46 6.12 -17.86
C LEU A 78 8.93 5.34 -16.63
N LEU A 79 9.95 4.51 -16.81
CA LEU A 79 10.56 3.68 -15.78
C LEU A 79 12.09 3.88 -15.78
N ARG A 80 12.68 4.08 -14.61
CA ARG A 80 14.14 4.23 -14.46
C ARG A 80 14.89 2.90 -14.55
N SER A 81 14.24 1.80 -14.17
CA SER A 81 14.77 0.44 -14.25
C SER A 81 14.61 -0.11 -15.66
N LEU A 82 15.71 -0.59 -16.26
CA LEU A 82 15.66 -1.25 -17.57
C LEU A 82 14.91 -2.59 -17.48
N ILE A 83 15.09 -3.34 -16.39
CA ILE A 83 14.45 -4.65 -16.18
C ILE A 83 12.94 -4.49 -16.11
N ASP A 84 12.47 -3.51 -15.33
CA ASP A 84 11.04 -3.22 -15.19
C ASP A 84 10.46 -2.69 -16.51
N ALA A 85 11.19 -1.82 -17.21
CA ALA A 85 10.78 -1.29 -18.51
C ALA A 85 10.66 -2.39 -19.58
N GLU A 86 11.59 -3.34 -19.62
CA GLU A 86 11.49 -4.48 -20.52
C GLU A 86 10.31 -5.40 -20.17
N THR A 87 10.06 -5.60 -18.88
CA THR A 87 8.93 -6.39 -18.40
C THR A 87 7.61 -5.73 -18.77
N ALA A 88 7.49 -4.43 -18.50
CA ALA A 88 6.33 -3.62 -18.87
C ALA A 88 6.06 -3.61 -20.38
N ALA A 89 7.11 -3.44 -21.21
CA ALA A 89 6.98 -3.44 -22.65
C ALA A 89 6.50 -4.79 -23.21
N ARG A 90 6.91 -5.90 -22.59
CA ARG A 90 6.40 -7.25 -22.97
C ARG A 90 4.96 -7.46 -22.53
N ALA A 91 4.60 -7.00 -21.33
CA ALA A 91 3.24 -7.15 -20.79
C ALA A 91 2.22 -6.28 -21.55
N HIS A 92 2.63 -5.10 -21.99
CA HIS A 92 1.76 -4.09 -22.62
C HIS A 92 2.27 -3.68 -24.00
N PRO A 93 2.12 -4.51 -25.06
CA PRO A 93 2.64 -4.18 -26.39
C PRO A 93 1.94 -2.97 -27.05
N GLY A 94 0.79 -2.55 -26.52
CA GLY A 94 -0.01 -1.43 -27.03
C GLY A 94 0.36 -0.06 -26.45
N ILE A 95 1.31 0.01 -25.50
CA ILE A 95 1.75 1.28 -24.91
C ILE A 95 3.21 1.59 -25.29
N THR A 96 3.62 2.84 -25.12
CA THR A 96 5.02 3.25 -25.23
C THR A 96 5.68 3.17 -23.85
N VAL A 97 6.80 2.47 -23.73
CA VAL A 97 7.60 2.42 -22.51
C VAL A 97 8.89 3.19 -22.72
N LEU A 98 9.13 4.18 -21.87
CA LEU A 98 10.39 4.92 -21.82
C LEU A 98 11.24 4.35 -20.68
N SER A 99 12.49 3.98 -20.98
CA SER A 99 13.44 3.57 -19.95
C SER A 99 14.49 4.66 -19.74
N GLY A 100 14.66 5.13 -18.51
CA GLY A 100 15.69 6.10 -18.16
C GLY A 100 15.29 7.10 -17.08
N ALA A 101 16.19 8.04 -16.81
CA ALA A 101 15.96 9.10 -15.84
C ALA A 101 14.97 10.14 -16.38
N PHE A 102 14.03 10.59 -15.55
CA PHE A 102 13.05 11.62 -15.90
C PHE A 102 13.69 12.90 -16.43
N GLY A 103 14.83 13.30 -15.84
CA GLY A 103 15.57 14.49 -16.26
C GLY A 103 16.15 14.43 -17.68
N LYS A 104 16.28 13.24 -18.28
CA LYS A 104 16.81 13.05 -19.64
C LYS A 104 15.71 12.86 -20.71
N ALA A 105 14.48 12.56 -20.30
CA ALA A 105 13.37 12.43 -21.22
C ALA A 105 12.81 13.82 -21.59
N ASP A 106 12.62 14.07 -22.88
CA ASP A 106 11.92 15.28 -23.35
C ASP A 106 10.40 15.00 -23.32
N LEU A 107 9.73 15.53 -22.30
CA LEU A 107 8.30 15.29 -22.03
C LEU A 107 7.50 16.61 -22.03
N THR A 108 8.14 17.74 -22.41
CA THR A 108 7.54 19.07 -22.29
C THR A 108 6.26 19.24 -23.09
N GLY A 109 5.17 19.68 -22.42
CA GLY A 109 3.91 20.09 -23.05
C GLY A 109 3.16 18.99 -23.82
N GLY A 110 3.45 17.71 -23.53
CA GLY A 110 3.03 16.60 -24.38
C GLY A 110 1.77 15.85 -23.97
N TYR A 111 1.24 15.99 -22.74
CA TYR A 111 0.26 15.06 -22.19
C TYR A 111 -1.02 15.72 -21.68
N ASP A 112 -2.16 15.07 -21.97
CA ASP A 112 -3.48 15.41 -21.41
C ASP A 112 -3.56 15.08 -19.93
N LEU A 113 -2.85 14.03 -19.53
CA LEU A 113 -2.81 13.58 -18.15
C LEU A 113 -1.40 13.14 -17.78
N VAL A 114 -0.88 13.68 -16.71
CA VAL A 114 0.37 13.23 -16.08
C VAL A 114 0.03 12.60 -14.75
N VAL A 115 0.46 11.33 -14.54
CA VAL A 115 0.27 10.58 -13.29
C VAL A 115 1.64 10.34 -12.67
N ALA A 116 1.87 10.90 -11.50
CA ALA A 116 3.10 10.77 -10.72
C ALA A 116 2.77 10.35 -9.26
N ALA A 117 2.12 9.19 -9.12
CA ALA A 117 1.65 8.70 -7.82
C ALA A 117 2.59 7.67 -7.17
N GLY A 118 3.65 7.26 -7.86
CA GLY A 118 4.66 6.32 -7.34
C GLY A 118 5.76 6.95 -6.47
N GLY A 119 5.67 8.26 -6.20
CA GLY A 119 6.69 9.03 -5.46
C GLY A 119 7.67 9.73 -6.39
N ILE A 120 7.78 11.06 -6.27
CA ILE A 120 8.61 11.90 -7.17
C ILE A 120 10.10 11.54 -7.08
N GLN A 121 10.57 11.06 -5.93
CA GLN A 121 11.97 10.65 -5.74
C GLN A 121 12.35 9.45 -6.63
N ARG A 122 11.37 8.63 -7.02
CA ARG A 122 11.57 7.50 -7.94
C ARG A 122 11.70 7.91 -9.41
N LEU A 123 11.59 9.19 -9.71
CA LEU A 123 11.84 9.76 -11.03
C LEU A 123 13.34 10.00 -11.28
N ASN A 124 14.12 10.18 -10.21
CA ASN A 124 15.58 10.22 -10.29
C ASN A 124 16.14 8.80 -10.48
N SER A 125 17.28 8.72 -11.14
CA SER A 125 18.05 7.49 -11.37
C SER A 125 19.47 7.69 -10.88
N ALA A 126 20.10 6.64 -10.33
CA ALA A 126 21.50 6.67 -9.92
C ALA A 126 22.46 6.97 -11.11
N GLU A 127 22.04 6.65 -12.33
CA GLU A 127 22.78 6.86 -13.58
C GLU A 127 22.41 8.19 -14.28
N GLY A 128 21.59 9.03 -13.63
CA GLY A 128 21.13 10.32 -14.15
C GLY A 128 21.45 11.48 -13.24
N ASP A 129 21.06 12.67 -13.68
CA ASP A 129 21.13 13.88 -12.87
C ASP A 129 20.19 13.74 -11.67
N GLN A 130 20.67 14.12 -10.48
CA GLN A 130 19.87 14.12 -9.28
C GLN A 130 19.12 15.47 -9.19
N LEU A 131 17.90 15.50 -9.70
CA LEU A 131 17.06 16.69 -9.64
C LEU A 131 16.50 16.88 -8.23
N ALA A 132 16.50 18.11 -7.76
CA ALA A 132 15.84 18.47 -6.52
C ALA A 132 14.31 18.26 -6.64
N ALA A 133 13.61 18.09 -5.50
CA ALA A 133 12.17 17.86 -5.50
C ALA A 133 11.39 18.97 -6.22
N GLY A 134 11.79 20.24 -6.06
CA GLY A 134 11.19 21.37 -6.77
C GLY A 134 11.37 21.25 -8.29
N GLU A 135 12.56 20.91 -8.76
CA GLU A 135 12.83 20.73 -10.20
C GLU A 135 12.04 19.58 -10.81
N LEU A 136 11.84 18.49 -10.05
CA LEU A 136 10.97 17.38 -10.47
C LEU A 136 9.51 17.82 -10.61
N LEU A 137 9.01 18.62 -9.64
CA LEU A 137 7.65 19.16 -9.68
C LEU A 137 7.46 20.12 -10.85
N ASP A 138 8.43 21.01 -11.10
CA ASP A 138 8.39 21.95 -12.23
C ASP A 138 8.36 21.22 -13.58
N ARG A 139 9.15 20.16 -13.72
CA ARG A 139 9.17 19.35 -14.94
C ARG A 139 7.88 18.53 -15.13
N LEU A 140 7.29 18.02 -14.03
CA LEU A 140 5.98 17.35 -14.09
C LEU A 140 4.90 18.33 -14.54
N ALA A 141 4.90 19.56 -13.99
CA ALA A 141 3.98 20.61 -14.42
C ALA A 141 4.18 20.99 -15.90
N ALA A 142 5.42 21.13 -16.36
CA ALA A 142 5.75 21.43 -17.74
C ALA A 142 5.37 20.32 -18.73
N ALA A 143 5.23 19.07 -18.28
CA ALA A 143 4.77 17.95 -19.12
C ALA A 143 3.27 17.98 -19.39
N VAL A 144 2.50 18.73 -18.59
CA VAL A 144 1.06 18.89 -18.76
C VAL A 144 0.77 19.90 -19.85
N ARG A 145 -0.05 19.54 -20.82
CA ARG A 145 -0.49 20.48 -21.88
C ARG A 145 -1.62 21.41 -21.38
N PRO A 146 -1.91 22.51 -22.05
CA PRO A 146 -3.10 23.32 -21.75
C PRO A 146 -4.37 22.46 -21.68
N ASP A 147 -5.27 22.72 -20.74
CA ASP A 147 -6.44 21.88 -20.37
C ASP A 147 -6.11 20.46 -19.91
N GLY A 148 -4.83 20.10 -19.76
CA GLY A 148 -4.39 18.83 -19.23
C GLY A 148 -4.37 18.81 -17.68
N ALA A 149 -4.25 17.62 -17.10
CA ALA A 149 -4.26 17.41 -15.66
C ALA A 149 -2.99 16.72 -15.13
N LEU A 150 -2.63 17.03 -13.89
CA LEU A 150 -1.61 16.34 -13.10
C LEU A 150 -2.27 15.66 -11.91
N ILE A 151 -2.01 14.37 -11.72
CA ILE A 151 -2.33 13.63 -10.49
C ILE A 151 -1.01 13.24 -9.83
N LEU A 152 -0.76 13.83 -8.68
CA LEU A 152 0.51 13.70 -7.96
C LEU A 152 0.28 13.17 -6.55
N MET A 153 1.04 12.15 -6.14
CA MET A 153 1.17 11.73 -4.74
C MET A 153 2.54 12.14 -4.20
N HIS A 154 2.54 12.84 -3.09
CA HIS A 154 3.76 13.25 -2.39
C HIS A 154 3.79 12.65 -0.99
N ASP A 155 4.93 12.09 -0.60
CA ASP A 155 5.15 11.47 0.70
C ASP A 155 5.25 12.52 1.81
N ASN A 156 4.71 12.20 2.99
CA ASN A 156 4.82 13.04 4.18
C ASN A 156 5.85 12.43 5.15
N GLN A 157 6.97 13.10 5.31
CA GLN A 157 8.06 12.65 6.19
C GLN A 157 7.63 12.54 7.68
N LEU A 158 6.60 13.27 8.11
CA LEU A 158 5.98 13.15 9.43
C LEU A 158 4.85 12.11 9.48
N GLY A 159 4.59 11.42 8.37
CA GLY A 159 3.53 10.44 8.27
C GLY A 159 3.64 9.35 9.34
N ALA A 160 2.48 8.88 9.80
CA ALA A 160 2.41 7.84 10.81
C ALA A 160 3.20 6.59 10.41
N HIS A 161 3.25 6.27 9.11
CA HIS A 161 3.97 5.12 8.57
C HIS A 161 5.49 5.24 8.75
N HIS A 162 6.08 6.44 8.71
CA HIS A 162 7.48 6.67 9.02
C HIS A 162 7.74 6.65 10.53
N THR A 163 6.86 7.28 11.32
CA THR A 163 7.08 7.48 12.76
C THR A 163 6.90 6.21 13.60
N VAL A 164 6.09 5.26 13.14
CA VAL A 164 5.82 4.01 13.90
C VAL A 164 6.57 2.80 13.35
N ARG A 165 7.13 2.88 12.15
CA ARG A 165 7.80 1.78 11.49
C ARG A 165 9.16 1.51 12.12
N LEU A 166 9.48 0.21 12.33
CA LEU A 166 10.84 -0.21 12.58
C LEU A 166 11.59 -0.27 11.25
N ASP A 167 12.38 0.77 10.98
CA ASP A 167 13.24 0.79 9.80
C ASP A 167 14.60 0.18 10.17
N PRO A 168 15.11 -0.80 9.41
CA PRO A 168 16.42 -1.42 9.65
C PRO A 168 17.61 -0.45 9.55
N GLY A 169 17.37 0.81 9.25
CA GLY A 169 18.40 1.85 9.18
C GLY A 169 19.26 1.82 7.91
N ALA A 170 19.74 3.00 7.55
CA ALA A 170 20.47 3.25 6.30
C ALA A 170 21.86 2.61 6.20
N ARG A 171 22.38 2.02 7.29
CA ARG A 171 23.78 1.56 7.38
C ARG A 171 24.15 0.40 6.45
N HIS A 172 23.18 -0.27 5.87
CA HIS A 172 23.36 -1.49 5.08
C HIS A 172 22.78 -1.36 3.68
N ARG A 173 22.67 -0.13 3.19
CA ARG A 173 22.29 0.12 1.79
C ARG A 173 23.47 -0.20 0.91
N ASP A 174 23.24 -1.00 -0.08
CA ASP A 174 24.15 -1.28 -1.19
C ASP A 174 23.64 -0.59 -2.45
N ASP A 175 24.38 -0.75 -3.54
CA ASP A 175 24.01 -0.19 -4.85
C ASP A 175 22.66 -0.73 -5.35
N ALA A 176 22.26 -1.95 -4.92
CA ALA A 176 20.97 -2.54 -5.27
C ALA A 176 19.82 -2.01 -4.40
N ALA A 177 20.12 -1.45 -3.24
CA ALA A 177 19.17 -0.85 -2.32
C ALA A 177 19.18 0.69 -2.37
N TRP A 178 19.60 1.28 -3.51
CA TRP A 178 19.59 2.73 -3.67
C TRP A 178 18.17 3.30 -3.53
N HIS A 179 17.99 4.08 -2.51
CA HIS A 179 16.80 4.88 -2.31
C HIS A 179 17.19 6.36 -2.39
N PRO A 180 16.49 7.18 -3.13
CA PRO A 180 16.51 8.62 -2.93
C PRO A 180 15.77 8.92 -1.62
N SER A 181 16.38 8.51 -0.51
CA SER A 181 15.74 8.63 0.78
C SER A 181 15.93 10.02 1.33
N GLU A 182 14.97 10.42 2.12
CA GLU A 182 15.10 11.48 3.11
C GLU A 182 15.78 12.74 2.55
N THR A 183 15.29 13.19 1.40
CA THR A 183 15.64 14.53 0.98
C THR A 183 14.92 15.48 1.93
N THR A 184 15.69 16.21 2.72
CA THR A 184 15.18 17.33 3.53
C THR A 184 14.70 18.49 2.64
N GLU A 185 14.87 18.36 1.33
CA GLU A 185 14.53 19.35 0.32
C GLU A 185 13.25 18.95 -0.39
N GLY A 186 12.22 19.77 -0.26
CA GLY A 186 10.92 19.58 -0.90
C GLY A 186 9.78 20.09 -0.05
N PRO A 187 8.54 20.06 -0.57
CA PRO A 187 7.38 20.43 0.21
C PRO A 187 7.21 19.53 1.43
N ALA A 188 7.27 20.12 2.62
CA ALA A 188 7.10 19.43 3.90
C ALA A 188 5.66 19.52 4.45
N ALA A 189 4.75 20.13 3.69
CA ALA A 189 3.34 20.26 4.01
C ALA A 189 2.51 20.34 2.72
N ARG A 190 1.24 19.92 2.80
CA ARG A 190 0.29 19.99 1.67
C ARG A 190 0.18 21.42 1.11
N SER A 191 0.14 22.42 1.99
CA SER A 191 0.09 23.83 1.59
C SER A 191 1.33 24.29 0.82
N GLN A 192 2.51 23.78 1.15
CA GLN A 192 3.74 24.06 0.40
C GLN A 192 3.72 23.39 -0.98
N LEU A 193 3.24 22.14 -1.04
CA LEU A 193 3.10 21.40 -2.30
C LEU A 193 2.11 22.13 -3.24
N THR A 194 0.93 22.50 -2.75
CA THR A 194 -0.06 23.22 -3.55
C THR A 194 0.45 24.60 -3.99
N ALA A 195 1.14 25.32 -3.11
CA ALA A 195 1.75 26.60 -3.46
C ALA A 195 2.84 26.47 -4.53
N HIS A 196 3.66 25.41 -4.48
CA HIS A 196 4.67 25.12 -5.50
C HIS A 196 4.02 24.86 -6.87
N LEU A 197 3.01 23.98 -6.93
CA LEU A 197 2.30 23.67 -8.18
C LEU A 197 1.60 24.90 -8.76
N THR A 198 1.01 25.74 -7.90
CA THR A 198 0.41 27.03 -8.32
C THR A 198 1.49 27.97 -8.87
N GLY A 199 2.65 28.03 -8.22
CA GLY A 199 3.82 28.79 -8.70
C GLY A 199 4.36 28.29 -10.03
N ALA A 200 4.25 26.99 -10.30
CA ALA A 200 4.58 26.37 -11.58
C ALA A 200 3.51 26.57 -12.67
N GLY A 201 2.42 27.30 -12.39
CA GLY A 201 1.39 27.68 -13.35
C GLY A 201 0.20 26.73 -13.41
N LEU A 202 0.06 25.78 -12.49
CA LEU A 202 -1.11 24.90 -12.39
C LEU A 202 -2.18 25.47 -11.46
N VAL A 203 -3.43 25.13 -11.73
CA VAL A 203 -4.57 25.38 -10.84
C VAL A 203 -4.84 24.08 -10.07
N VAL A 204 -4.85 24.16 -8.74
CA VAL A 204 -5.11 23.01 -7.88
C VAL A 204 -6.62 22.83 -7.71
N ASP A 205 -7.16 21.73 -8.21
CA ASP A 205 -8.58 21.40 -8.14
C ASP A 205 -8.94 20.73 -6.83
N ALA A 206 -8.10 19.77 -6.40
CA ALA A 206 -8.28 19.03 -5.17
C ALA A 206 -6.92 18.69 -4.53
N ALA A 207 -6.89 18.72 -3.20
CA ALA A 207 -5.72 18.36 -2.43
C ALA A 207 -6.15 17.60 -1.17
N TYR A 208 -5.76 16.33 -1.10
CA TYR A 208 -6.16 15.39 -0.06
C TYR A 208 -5.00 15.00 0.83
N ALA A 209 -5.28 14.81 2.11
CA ALA A 209 -4.44 13.99 2.98
C ALA A 209 -4.73 12.52 2.71
N ALA A 210 -3.71 11.73 2.42
CA ALA A 210 -3.80 10.33 2.05
C ALA A 210 -3.40 9.42 3.23
N PHE A 211 -4.20 8.41 3.52
CA PHE A 211 -3.99 7.47 4.61
C PHE A 211 -4.15 6.02 4.13
N PRO A 212 -3.46 5.03 4.70
CA PRO A 212 -2.41 5.13 5.72
C PRO A 212 -1.02 5.45 5.16
N GLU A 213 -0.73 5.05 3.92
CA GLU A 213 0.56 5.17 3.24
C GLU A 213 0.36 5.78 1.84
N PRO A 214 1.32 6.56 1.31
CA PRO A 214 1.16 7.18 0.00
C PRO A 214 1.13 6.16 -1.15
N GLY A 215 1.84 5.03 -1.01
CA GLY A 215 1.88 3.97 -2.02
C GLY A 215 0.62 3.10 -2.10
N ASP A 216 -0.21 3.13 -1.04
CA ASP A 216 -1.47 2.37 -0.99
C ASP A 216 -2.51 3.10 -0.12
N PRO A 217 -3.01 4.25 -0.58
CA PRO A 217 -3.98 5.03 0.16
C PRO A 217 -5.35 4.33 0.16
N ALA A 218 -5.92 4.16 1.34
CA ALA A 218 -7.27 3.63 1.51
C ALA A 218 -8.30 4.73 1.81
N VAL A 219 -7.84 5.88 2.30
CA VAL A 219 -8.69 7.03 2.66
C VAL A 219 -8.03 8.32 2.19
N LEU A 220 -8.80 9.14 1.50
CA LEU A 220 -8.42 10.51 1.15
C LEU A 220 -9.37 11.47 1.85
N ILE A 221 -8.81 12.51 2.49
CA ILE A 221 -9.57 13.53 3.22
C ILE A 221 -9.16 14.90 2.70
N GLY A 222 -10.11 15.64 2.16
CA GLY A 222 -9.92 16.98 1.60
C GLY A 222 -9.93 18.09 2.65
N GLY A 223 -9.65 19.29 2.18
CA GLY A 223 -9.43 20.46 3.03
C GLY A 223 -10.64 20.91 3.84
N VAL A 224 -11.86 20.65 3.38
CA VAL A 224 -13.09 21.03 4.11
C VAL A 224 -13.22 20.21 5.39
N THR A 225 -13.12 18.88 5.28
CA THR A 225 -13.21 17.98 6.45
C THR A 225 -12.00 18.12 7.37
N LEU A 226 -10.78 18.30 6.82
CA LEU A 226 -9.56 18.54 7.61
C LEU A 226 -9.65 19.84 8.41
N GLY A 227 -10.19 20.90 7.83
CA GLY A 227 -10.35 22.20 8.47
C GLY A 227 -11.46 22.27 9.50
N ASP A 228 -12.43 21.36 9.47
CA ASP A 228 -13.57 21.34 10.40
C ASP A 228 -13.38 20.31 11.52
N VAL A 229 -12.82 20.76 12.64
CA VAL A 229 -12.64 19.94 13.84
C VAL A 229 -13.97 19.54 14.50
N THR A 230 -15.08 20.17 14.11
CA THR A 230 -16.42 19.92 14.63
C THR A 230 -17.27 19.06 13.71
N SER A 231 -16.72 18.66 12.56
CA SER A 231 -17.43 17.85 11.56
C SER A 231 -18.06 16.60 12.18
N PRO A 232 -19.35 16.35 11.92
CA PRO A 232 -20.03 15.15 12.40
C PRO A 232 -19.50 13.86 11.78
N LEU A 233 -18.68 13.95 10.74
CA LEU A 233 -17.97 12.81 10.13
C LEU A 233 -16.77 12.32 10.95
N ARG A 234 -16.21 13.14 11.84
CA ARG A 234 -14.98 12.79 12.57
C ARG A 234 -15.04 11.50 13.38
N PRO A 235 -16.12 11.18 14.11
CA PRO A 235 -16.24 9.90 14.79
C PRO A 235 -16.18 8.71 13.83
N TRP A 236 -16.84 8.82 12.69
CA TRP A 236 -16.79 7.81 11.63
C TRP A 236 -15.40 7.70 11.01
N LEU A 237 -14.73 8.82 10.68
CA LEU A 237 -13.36 8.83 10.14
C LEU A 237 -12.38 8.11 11.06
N ARG A 238 -12.54 8.23 12.39
CA ARG A 238 -11.69 7.51 13.36
C ARG A 238 -11.82 6.00 13.20
N THR A 239 -13.02 5.50 12.92
CA THR A 239 -13.26 4.07 12.67
C THR A 239 -12.60 3.65 11.35
N VAL A 240 -12.86 4.38 10.27
CA VAL A 240 -12.34 4.06 8.93
C VAL A 240 -10.82 4.10 8.90
N LEU A 241 -10.22 5.14 9.48
CA LEU A 241 -8.75 5.24 9.57
C LEU A 241 -8.16 4.13 10.44
N ALA A 242 -8.76 3.79 11.58
CA ALA A 242 -8.29 2.68 12.42
C ALA A 242 -8.29 1.35 11.64
N GLN A 243 -9.27 1.14 10.79
CA GLN A 243 -9.35 -0.04 9.92
C GLN A 243 -8.29 -0.01 8.82
N ALA A 244 -8.14 1.11 8.12
CA ALA A 244 -7.12 1.29 7.09
C ALA A 244 -5.71 0.97 7.63
N TYR A 245 -5.39 1.50 8.81
CA TYR A 245 -4.13 1.19 9.48
C TYR A 245 -4.02 -0.26 9.96
N THR A 246 -5.12 -0.89 10.38
CA THR A 246 -5.13 -2.31 10.75
C THR A 246 -4.77 -3.19 9.55
N VAL A 247 -5.30 -2.87 8.38
CA VAL A 247 -5.01 -3.61 7.14
C VAL A 247 -3.57 -3.38 6.69
N ALA A 248 -3.16 -2.12 6.59
CA ALA A 248 -1.84 -1.75 6.06
C ALA A 248 -0.68 -2.26 6.92
N PHE A 249 -0.86 -2.29 8.25
CA PHE A 249 0.19 -2.70 9.19
C PHE A 249 0.03 -4.14 9.70
N ARG A 250 -0.86 -4.93 9.11
CA ARG A 250 -1.01 -6.34 9.49
C ARG A 250 0.30 -7.10 9.29
N GLY A 251 0.81 -7.72 10.35
CA GLY A 251 2.05 -8.50 10.34
C GLY A 251 3.33 -7.67 10.17
N ARG A 252 3.23 -6.34 10.15
CA ARG A 252 4.40 -5.47 10.13
C ARG A 252 4.80 -5.11 11.57
N PRO A 253 6.07 -5.21 11.92
CA PRO A 253 6.55 -4.77 13.21
C PRO A 253 6.53 -3.24 13.30
N VAL A 254 6.07 -2.73 14.44
CA VAL A 254 5.94 -1.30 14.69
C VAL A 254 6.43 -0.95 16.10
N LEU A 255 7.01 0.24 16.25
CA LEU A 255 7.44 0.80 17.54
C LEU A 255 6.25 1.14 18.44
N SER A 256 5.14 1.57 17.83
CA SER A 256 3.91 1.89 18.52
C SER A 256 2.72 1.66 17.59
N ASP A 257 1.52 1.48 18.15
CA ASP A 257 0.31 1.30 17.37
C ASP A 257 -0.03 2.57 16.56
N PRO A 258 0.01 2.53 15.21
CA PRO A 258 -0.28 3.69 14.37
C PRO A 258 -1.71 4.22 14.56
N ARG A 259 -2.67 3.34 14.89
CA ARG A 259 -4.07 3.73 15.17
C ARG A 259 -4.17 4.68 16.37
N ARG A 260 -3.31 4.49 17.38
CA ARG A 260 -3.25 5.40 18.54
C ARG A 260 -2.77 6.79 18.14
N LEU A 261 -1.74 6.86 17.30
CA LEU A 261 -1.19 8.12 16.82
C LEU A 261 -2.26 8.89 16.02
N VAL A 262 -2.86 8.23 15.03
CA VAL A 262 -3.85 8.85 14.16
C VAL A 262 -5.13 9.24 14.91
N ASN A 263 -5.61 8.41 15.83
CA ASN A 263 -6.75 8.78 16.68
C ASN A 263 -6.47 10.01 17.55
N ARG A 264 -5.25 10.15 18.07
CA ARG A 264 -4.84 11.34 18.83
C ARG A 264 -4.76 12.56 17.92
N ALA A 265 -4.19 12.40 16.73
CA ALA A 265 -4.10 13.47 15.74
C ALA A 265 -5.49 13.97 15.34
N LEU A 266 -6.44 13.08 15.03
CA LEU A 266 -7.83 13.45 14.75
C LEU A 266 -8.49 14.23 15.89
N ARG A 267 -8.27 13.81 17.14
CA ARG A 267 -8.81 14.54 18.31
C ARG A 267 -8.18 15.93 18.46
N ALA A 268 -6.95 16.09 18.04
CA ALA A 268 -6.21 17.36 18.12
C ALA A 268 -6.40 18.26 16.88
N GLY A 269 -7.10 17.81 15.84
CA GLY A 269 -7.17 18.52 14.56
C GLY A 269 -5.82 18.56 13.82
N ALA A 270 -4.99 17.55 14.03
CA ALA A 270 -3.63 17.46 13.49
C ALA A 270 -3.45 16.23 12.56
N GLU A 271 -4.53 15.68 12.05
CA GLU A 271 -4.51 14.47 11.20
C GLU A 271 -3.73 14.66 9.92
N GLU A 272 -3.76 15.85 9.33
CA GLU A 272 -2.97 16.17 8.14
C GLU A 272 -1.46 16.02 8.38
N THR A 273 -1.00 16.35 9.59
CA THR A 273 0.43 16.26 9.97
C THR A 273 0.93 14.81 9.97
N VAL A 274 0.05 13.85 10.30
CA VAL A 274 0.40 12.42 10.40
C VAL A 274 -0.12 11.60 9.22
N ALA A 275 -0.72 12.25 8.22
CA ALA A 275 -1.14 11.59 7.00
C ALA A 275 0.06 10.90 6.32
N GLY A 276 -0.18 9.80 5.61
CA GLY A 276 0.87 9.10 4.87
C GLY A 276 1.49 9.95 3.78
N GLY A 277 0.66 10.77 3.13
CA GLY A 277 1.10 11.66 2.06
C GLY A 277 -0.01 12.62 1.65
N TRP A 278 0.24 13.35 0.58
CA TRP A 278 -0.73 14.26 -0.02
C TRP A 278 -0.94 13.93 -1.49
N LEU A 279 -2.20 13.67 -1.85
CA LEU A 279 -2.61 13.51 -3.24
C LEU A 279 -3.17 14.82 -3.74
N VAL A 280 -2.60 15.33 -4.82
CA VAL A 280 -3.02 16.58 -5.46
C VAL A 280 -3.48 16.29 -6.87
N VAL A 281 -4.62 16.87 -7.24
CA VAL A 281 -5.10 16.94 -8.61
C VAL A 281 -5.07 18.40 -9.01
N ALA A 282 -4.39 18.70 -10.11
CA ALA A 282 -4.24 20.03 -10.64
C ALA A 282 -4.34 20.01 -12.16
N HIS A 283 -4.74 21.12 -12.76
CA HIS A 283 -4.80 21.26 -14.23
C HIS A 283 -3.98 22.46 -14.71
N ALA A 284 -3.50 22.39 -15.93
CA ALA A 284 -2.92 23.54 -16.60
C ALA A 284 -4.04 24.43 -17.15
N PRO A 285 -3.97 25.76 -16.95
CA PRO A 285 -4.95 26.68 -17.52
C PRO A 285 -5.08 26.52 -19.02
N GLY A 286 -6.31 26.58 -19.52
CA GLY A 286 -6.65 26.47 -20.92
C GLY A 286 -7.97 27.19 -21.22
N ASP A 287 -8.59 26.87 -22.33
CA ASP A 287 -9.83 27.49 -22.77
C ASP A 287 -11.08 26.94 -22.05
N THR A 288 -10.95 25.78 -21.40
CA THR A 288 -12.06 25.06 -20.77
C THR A 288 -11.80 24.93 -19.26
N GLU A 289 -12.67 25.50 -18.44
CA GLU A 289 -12.65 25.20 -17.01
C GLU A 289 -13.27 23.83 -16.78
N PRO A 290 -12.58 22.91 -16.09
CA PRO A 290 -13.15 21.62 -15.74
C PRO A 290 -14.25 21.82 -14.70
N ALA A 291 -15.51 21.74 -15.12
CA ALA A 291 -16.65 21.73 -14.19
C ALA A 291 -16.73 20.35 -13.52
N ARG A 292 -15.95 20.16 -12.44
CA ARG A 292 -15.95 18.91 -11.69
C ARG A 292 -16.26 19.15 -10.23
N GLU A 293 -17.19 18.38 -9.71
CA GLU A 293 -17.47 18.33 -8.30
C GLU A 293 -16.54 17.31 -7.62
N TRP A 294 -15.75 17.75 -6.65
CA TRP A 294 -14.81 16.93 -5.91
C TRP A 294 -15.42 16.50 -4.58
N HIS A 295 -15.41 15.19 -4.35
CA HIS A 295 -15.81 14.68 -3.03
C HIS A 295 -14.71 14.95 -2.01
N ASP A 296 -15.07 15.51 -0.86
CA ASP A 296 -14.11 15.87 0.18
C ASP A 296 -13.56 14.64 0.94
N VAL A 297 -14.28 13.51 0.94
CA VAL A 297 -13.81 12.26 1.52
C VAL A 297 -14.04 11.10 0.56
N LEU A 298 -12.97 10.35 0.30
CA LEU A 298 -12.99 9.13 -0.51
C LEU A 298 -12.41 7.98 0.31
N VAL A 299 -13.09 6.84 0.30
CA VAL A 299 -12.66 5.62 1.01
C VAL A 299 -12.65 4.45 0.06
N SER A 300 -11.60 3.64 0.12
CA SER A 300 -11.47 2.39 -0.62
C SER A 300 -11.43 1.19 0.31
N ASP A 301 -12.14 0.16 -0.07
CA ASP A 301 -12.06 -1.18 0.52
C ASP A 301 -11.94 -2.23 -0.60
N VAL A 302 -11.86 -3.52 -0.26
CA VAL A 302 -11.76 -4.61 -1.24
C VAL A 302 -12.96 -4.70 -2.20
N HIS A 303 -14.02 -3.95 -1.94
CA HIS A 303 -15.26 -3.96 -2.72
C HIS A 303 -15.45 -2.68 -3.56
N GLY A 304 -14.53 -1.73 -3.50
CA GLY A 304 -14.55 -0.52 -4.32
C GLY A 304 -14.38 0.77 -3.53
N VAL A 305 -14.59 1.87 -4.24
CA VAL A 305 -14.45 3.22 -3.70
C VAL A 305 -15.82 3.81 -3.40
N TYR A 306 -15.94 4.50 -2.27
CA TYR A 306 -17.17 5.18 -1.85
C TYR A 306 -16.88 6.51 -1.14
N THR A 307 -17.93 7.33 -1.04
CA THR A 307 -17.92 8.62 -0.33
C THR A 307 -19.01 8.63 0.73
N PRO A 308 -18.87 9.39 1.83
CA PRO A 308 -19.91 9.47 2.85
C PRO A 308 -21.17 10.20 2.36
N ASP A 309 -21.04 11.09 1.37
CA ASP A 309 -22.12 11.98 0.90
C ASP A 309 -22.92 11.37 -0.27
N ALA A 310 -22.37 10.39 -0.96
CA ALA A 310 -23.04 9.81 -2.11
C ALA A 310 -24.15 8.86 -1.62
N ALA A 311 -25.38 9.23 -1.92
CA ALA A 311 -26.51 8.33 -2.00
C ALA A 311 -26.38 7.35 -3.21
N GLU A 312 -25.16 7.04 -3.63
CA GLU A 312 -24.95 5.96 -4.58
C GLU A 312 -25.43 4.69 -3.88
N PRO A 313 -26.38 3.98 -4.46
CA PRO A 313 -26.67 2.64 -3.99
C PRO A 313 -25.36 1.87 -4.14
N GLY A 314 -24.62 1.81 -3.06
CA GLY A 314 -23.40 1.04 -3.01
C GLY A 314 -23.74 -0.33 -3.53
N VAL A 315 -22.82 -0.95 -4.27
CA VAL A 315 -22.98 -2.29 -4.82
C VAL A 315 -23.61 -3.17 -3.74
N THR A 316 -24.93 -3.34 -3.80
CA THR A 316 -25.65 -4.26 -2.94
C THR A 316 -25.21 -5.65 -3.36
N GLY A 317 -24.31 -6.25 -2.60
CA GLY A 317 -23.81 -7.59 -2.82
C GLY A 317 -24.07 -8.44 -1.60
N ARG A 318 -24.27 -9.72 -1.82
CA ARG A 318 -24.27 -10.71 -0.75
C ARG A 318 -22.93 -11.43 -0.76
N VAL A 319 -22.30 -11.50 0.40
CA VAL A 319 -21.09 -12.29 0.62
C VAL A 319 -21.39 -13.28 1.75
N ASP A 320 -21.41 -14.56 1.44
CA ASP A 320 -21.82 -15.61 2.36
C ASP A 320 -23.23 -15.31 2.95
N SER A 321 -23.32 -15.20 4.28
CA SER A 321 -24.55 -14.88 5.03
C SER A 321 -24.71 -13.37 5.31
N LEU A 322 -23.90 -12.52 4.68
CA LEU A 322 -23.90 -11.08 4.89
C LEU A 322 -24.45 -10.33 3.69
N VAL A 323 -25.18 -9.27 3.97
CA VAL A 323 -25.64 -8.28 2.97
C VAL A 323 -24.77 -7.05 3.13
N ARG A 324 -24.24 -6.55 2.02
CA ARG A 324 -23.43 -5.35 2.03
C ARG A 324 -24.32 -4.12 2.18
N GLU A 325 -23.99 -3.31 3.14
CA GLU A 325 -24.57 -1.99 3.37
C GLU A 325 -23.44 -0.95 3.43
N ARG A 326 -23.78 0.28 3.08
CA ARG A 326 -22.86 1.43 3.23
C ARG A 326 -23.64 2.52 3.95
N ILE A 327 -23.76 2.35 5.26
CA ILE A 327 -24.39 3.34 6.10
C ILE A 327 -23.30 4.21 6.70
N VAL A 328 -23.33 5.48 6.37
CA VAL A 328 -22.60 6.54 7.05
C VAL A 328 -23.66 7.51 7.57
N ASN A 329 -23.82 7.55 8.88
CA ASN A 329 -24.72 8.46 9.56
C ASN A 329 -23.88 9.48 10.33
N PRO A 330 -23.69 10.70 9.80
CA PRO A 330 -22.89 11.73 10.47
C PRO A 330 -23.60 12.17 11.74
N VAL A 331 -23.07 11.77 12.88
CA VAL A 331 -23.60 12.15 14.20
C VAL A 331 -22.47 12.74 15.02
N ALA A 332 -22.65 13.96 15.48
CA ALA A 332 -21.75 14.59 16.43
C ALA A 332 -21.93 13.97 17.81
N ALA A 333 -21.35 12.78 18.01
CA ALA A 333 -21.47 12.00 19.23
C ALA A 333 -20.12 11.38 19.60
N ASP A 334 -19.90 11.19 20.90
CA ASP A 334 -18.76 10.41 21.35
C ASP A 334 -18.96 8.93 20.96
N ARG A 335 -17.88 8.28 20.50
CA ARG A 335 -17.92 6.85 20.21
C ARG A 335 -18.00 6.06 21.50
N LEU A 336 -18.89 5.04 21.52
CA LEU A 336 -19.02 4.16 22.68
C LEU A 336 -17.70 3.48 23.05
N GLU A 337 -16.94 3.00 22.07
CA GLU A 337 -15.62 2.40 22.30
C GLU A 337 -14.64 3.35 23.00
N ASP A 338 -14.54 4.60 22.55
CA ASP A 338 -13.63 5.57 23.14
C ASP A 338 -13.98 5.85 24.59
N ARG A 339 -15.27 5.96 24.88
CA ARG A 339 -15.75 6.16 26.24
C ARG A 339 -15.43 4.97 27.14
N LEU A 340 -15.62 3.74 26.65
CA LEU A 340 -15.24 2.54 27.39
C LEU A 340 -13.72 2.48 27.62
N LEU A 341 -12.90 2.85 26.63
CA LEU A 341 -11.44 2.92 26.77
C LEU A 341 -11.01 3.95 27.81
N GLU A 342 -11.64 5.12 27.84
CA GLU A 342 -11.37 6.15 28.85
C GLU A 342 -11.74 5.67 30.26
N LEU A 343 -12.89 5.02 30.41
CA LEU A 343 -13.32 4.45 31.68
C LEU A 343 -12.43 3.31 32.16
N CYS A 344 -11.93 2.46 31.24
CA CYS A 344 -10.93 1.44 31.57
C CYS A 344 -9.62 2.08 32.07
N ALA A 345 -9.13 3.10 31.37
CA ALA A 345 -7.91 3.81 31.74
C ALA A 345 -8.02 4.54 33.08
N ALA A 346 -9.19 5.07 33.39
CA ALA A 346 -9.51 5.72 34.67
C ALA A 346 -9.82 4.73 35.80
N ALA A 347 -9.89 3.41 35.52
CA ALA A 347 -10.36 2.37 36.42
C ALA A 347 -11.77 2.65 37.01
N ASP A 348 -12.63 3.40 36.31
CA ASP A 348 -14.01 3.69 36.73
C ASP A 348 -14.95 2.52 36.39
N VAL A 349 -14.76 1.43 37.10
CA VAL A 349 -15.54 0.17 36.91
C VAL A 349 -17.05 0.40 37.11
N ARG A 350 -17.45 1.37 37.92
CA ARG A 350 -18.86 1.65 38.14
C ARG A 350 -19.54 2.21 36.90
N ARG A 351 -18.95 3.24 36.32
CA ARG A 351 -19.48 3.84 35.07
C ARG A 351 -19.32 2.89 33.88
N LEU A 352 -18.21 2.15 33.81
CA LEU A 352 -18.03 1.13 32.78
C LEU A 352 -19.19 0.10 32.79
N ARG A 353 -19.57 -0.36 33.97
CA ARG A 353 -20.75 -1.26 34.13
C ARG A 353 -22.05 -0.61 33.64
N GLN A 354 -22.25 0.68 33.90
CA GLN A 354 -23.46 1.39 33.48
C GLN A 354 -23.53 1.48 31.94
N GLU A 355 -22.41 1.84 31.28
CA GLU A 355 -22.37 1.94 29.83
C GLU A 355 -22.58 0.59 29.13
N ILE A 356 -21.99 -0.49 29.67
CA ILE A 356 -22.20 -1.85 29.14
C ILE A 356 -23.65 -2.32 29.35
N ALA A 357 -24.26 -2.02 30.48
CA ALA A 357 -25.64 -2.35 30.72
C ALA A 357 -26.61 -1.55 29.82
N GLN A 358 -26.29 -0.28 29.53
CA GLN A 358 -27.05 0.50 28.54
C GLN A 358 -26.94 -0.09 27.13
N TYR A 359 -25.73 -0.52 26.74
CA TYR A 359 -25.54 -1.19 25.45
C TYR A 359 -26.35 -2.50 25.36
N GLU A 360 -26.31 -3.34 26.39
CA GLU A 360 -27.12 -4.57 26.46
C GLU A 360 -28.60 -4.27 26.37
N SER A 361 -29.09 -3.28 27.12
CA SER A 361 -30.48 -2.84 27.07
C SER A 361 -30.88 -2.33 25.69
N TRP A 362 -30.00 -1.60 25.00
CA TRP A 362 -30.21 -1.11 23.65
C TRP A 362 -30.29 -2.25 22.62
N LEU A 363 -29.54 -3.33 22.78
CA LEU A 363 -29.66 -4.52 21.94
C LEU A 363 -31.01 -5.19 22.08
N GLY A 364 -31.56 -5.19 23.29
CA GLY A 364 -32.84 -5.84 23.62
C GLY A 364 -32.72 -7.36 23.83
N ALA A 365 -33.82 -8.01 24.14
CA ALA A 365 -33.82 -9.42 24.51
C ALA A 365 -34.03 -10.38 23.31
N GLY A 366 -34.48 -9.89 22.17
CA GLY A 366 -34.78 -10.69 20.98
C GLY A 366 -33.62 -10.75 19.97
N PRO A 367 -33.78 -11.56 18.91
CA PRO A 367 -32.82 -11.56 17.81
C PRO A 367 -32.66 -10.18 17.18
N VAL A 368 -31.44 -9.79 16.86
CA VAL A 368 -31.07 -8.48 16.30
C VAL A 368 -30.92 -8.60 14.79
N SER A 369 -31.56 -7.70 14.07
CA SER A 369 -31.52 -7.63 12.60
C SER A 369 -30.86 -6.36 12.12
N GLY A 370 -30.50 -6.36 10.83
CA GLY A 370 -29.92 -5.21 10.14
C GLY A 370 -28.54 -4.82 10.68
N PRO A 371 -28.08 -3.59 10.38
CA PRO A 371 -26.73 -3.12 10.71
C PRO A 371 -26.38 -3.21 12.19
N ARG A 372 -27.37 -3.03 13.05
CA ARG A 372 -27.22 -3.10 14.52
C ARG A 372 -26.65 -4.43 15.01
N ALA A 373 -26.92 -5.53 14.30
CA ALA A 373 -26.45 -6.85 14.66
C ALA A 373 -24.94 -7.04 14.45
N LEU A 374 -24.34 -6.28 13.53
CA LEU A 374 -22.94 -6.42 13.17
C LEU A 374 -22.10 -5.20 13.50
N ALA A 375 -22.71 -4.09 13.95
CA ALA A 375 -22.00 -2.92 14.39
C ALA A 375 -21.05 -3.25 15.56
N ASP A 376 -19.83 -2.77 15.47
CA ASP A 376 -18.85 -2.80 16.55
C ASP A 376 -19.10 -1.64 17.52
N LEU A 377 -18.52 -1.72 18.72
CA LEU A 377 -18.59 -0.59 19.67
C LEU A 377 -17.96 0.69 19.10
N SER A 378 -17.04 0.55 18.14
CA SER A 378 -16.45 1.67 17.40
C SER A 378 -17.41 2.32 16.39
N ASP A 379 -18.42 1.61 15.94
CA ASP A 379 -19.42 2.07 14.99
C ASP A 379 -20.64 2.72 15.66
N LEU A 380 -20.64 2.74 16.99
CA LEU A 380 -21.73 3.29 17.80
C LEU A 380 -21.36 4.66 18.38
N GLY A 381 -22.24 5.63 18.17
CA GLY A 381 -22.20 6.92 18.83
C GLY A 381 -23.13 6.94 20.04
N ILE A 382 -22.79 7.71 21.08
CA ILE A 382 -23.62 7.91 22.25
C ILE A 382 -24.32 9.26 22.13
N THR A 383 -25.64 9.24 22.01
CA THR A 383 -26.49 10.42 22.03
C THR A 383 -27.27 10.52 23.36
N ALA A 384 -28.00 11.61 23.53
CA ALA A 384 -28.89 11.76 24.68
C ALA A 384 -29.99 10.68 24.76
N ASP A 385 -30.37 10.14 23.60
CA ASP A 385 -31.40 9.10 23.46
C ASP A 385 -30.81 7.67 23.50
N GLY A 386 -29.50 7.53 23.69
CA GLY A 386 -28.80 6.25 23.76
C GLY A 386 -27.89 5.97 22.58
N PRO A 387 -27.38 4.74 22.42
CA PRO A 387 -26.50 4.36 21.33
C PRO A 387 -27.18 4.46 19.96
N VAL A 388 -26.45 4.97 18.96
CA VAL A 388 -26.88 5.07 17.55
C VAL A 388 -25.80 4.47 16.66
N VAL A 389 -26.20 3.75 15.59
CA VAL A 389 -25.28 3.25 14.59
C VAL A 389 -24.83 4.42 13.71
N MET A 390 -23.53 4.78 13.78
CA MET A 390 -22.91 5.82 12.97
C MET A 390 -22.46 5.29 11.63
N SER A 391 -21.99 4.05 11.61
CA SER A 391 -21.60 3.39 10.38
C SER A 391 -21.92 1.91 10.40
N ALA A 392 -22.20 1.36 9.24
CA ALA A 392 -22.28 -0.08 9.05
C ALA A 392 -21.90 -0.42 7.61
N ARG A 393 -21.14 -1.48 7.45
CA ARG A 393 -20.76 -2.00 6.14
C ARG A 393 -21.50 -3.27 5.79
N TRP A 394 -22.00 -3.96 6.80
CA TRP A 394 -22.65 -5.25 6.68
C TRP A 394 -23.89 -5.36 7.56
N SER A 395 -24.85 -6.10 7.06
CA SER A 395 -25.99 -6.63 7.83
C SER A 395 -26.03 -8.14 7.72
N PRO A 396 -26.50 -8.87 8.72
CA PRO A 396 -26.72 -10.30 8.57
C PRO A 396 -27.96 -10.56 7.70
N ALA A 397 -27.91 -11.60 6.87
CA ALA A 397 -29.07 -12.02 6.08
C ALA A 397 -30.22 -12.56 6.95
N GLU A 398 -29.89 -13.11 8.12
CA GLU A 398 -30.81 -13.60 9.10
C GLU A 398 -30.55 -12.96 10.47
N PRO A 399 -31.58 -12.77 11.32
CA PRO A 399 -31.41 -12.19 12.65
C PRO A 399 -30.42 -12.99 13.51
N VAL A 400 -29.55 -12.28 14.23
CA VAL A 400 -28.55 -12.88 15.13
C VAL A 400 -29.06 -12.81 16.58
N PRO A 401 -28.94 -13.86 17.40
CA PRO A 401 -29.29 -13.80 18.82
C PRO A 401 -28.59 -12.64 19.53
N ALA A 402 -29.30 -11.81 20.29
CA ALA A 402 -28.73 -10.64 20.96
C ALA A 402 -27.54 -10.98 21.86
N GLN A 403 -27.56 -12.17 22.48
CA GLN A 403 -26.46 -12.66 23.29
C GLN A 403 -25.17 -12.81 22.46
N ILE A 404 -25.26 -13.36 21.26
CA ILE A 404 -24.08 -13.51 20.36
C ILE A 404 -23.58 -12.15 19.90
N VAL A 405 -24.45 -11.19 19.59
CA VAL A 405 -24.09 -9.81 19.26
C VAL A 405 -23.33 -9.14 20.40
N LEU A 406 -23.87 -9.24 21.63
CA LEU A 406 -23.24 -8.70 22.83
C LEU A 406 -21.87 -9.31 23.07
N VAL A 407 -21.79 -10.64 23.09
CA VAL A 407 -20.54 -11.37 23.33
C VAL A 407 -19.48 -11.00 22.28
N ARG A 408 -19.86 -10.93 20.99
CA ARG A 408 -18.97 -10.52 19.92
C ARG A 408 -18.38 -9.13 20.15
N ALA A 409 -19.24 -8.15 20.45
CA ALA A 409 -18.80 -6.77 20.65
C ALA A 409 -17.87 -6.63 21.87
N LEU A 410 -18.19 -7.28 22.99
CA LEU A 410 -17.37 -7.26 24.20
C LEU A 410 -16.05 -8.02 24.02
N TRP A 411 -16.07 -9.15 23.32
CA TRP A 411 -14.86 -9.89 23.01
C TRP A 411 -13.95 -9.11 22.04
N GLN A 412 -14.49 -8.50 21.00
CA GLN A 412 -13.76 -7.60 20.12
C GLN A 412 -13.11 -6.44 20.89
N PHE A 413 -13.84 -5.85 21.83
CA PHE A 413 -13.29 -4.81 22.68
C PHE A 413 -12.14 -5.34 23.56
N ALA A 414 -12.28 -6.54 24.13
CA ALA A 414 -11.21 -7.20 24.89
C ALA A 414 -9.97 -7.48 24.02
N VAL A 415 -10.16 -7.97 22.79
CA VAL A 415 -9.07 -8.15 21.81
C VAL A 415 -8.34 -6.83 21.55
N ARG A 416 -9.09 -5.74 21.37
CA ARG A 416 -8.49 -4.41 21.15
C ARG A 416 -7.77 -3.87 22.38
N LEU A 417 -8.28 -4.09 23.58
CA LEU A 417 -7.57 -3.75 24.82
C LEU A 417 -6.19 -4.39 24.87
N ILE A 418 -6.11 -5.69 24.56
CA ILE A 418 -4.87 -6.46 24.59
C ILE A 418 -3.94 -6.04 23.43
N THR A 419 -4.43 -6.14 22.18
CA THR A 419 -3.58 -5.92 20.99
C THR A 419 -3.10 -4.48 20.83
N TRP A 420 -3.83 -3.51 21.39
CA TRP A 420 -3.44 -2.10 21.37
C TRP A 420 -2.72 -1.65 22.64
N GLY A 421 -2.50 -2.58 23.60
CA GLY A 421 -1.86 -2.26 24.86
C GLY A 421 -2.58 -1.15 25.62
N ARG A 422 -3.92 -1.20 25.68
CA ARG A 422 -4.72 -0.20 26.38
C ARG A 422 -4.75 -0.47 27.88
N PRO A 423 -4.60 0.57 28.72
CA PRO A 423 -4.70 0.39 30.16
C PRO A 423 -6.12 -0.05 30.56
N HIS A 424 -6.21 -1.00 31.48
CA HIS A 424 -7.46 -1.51 32.04
C HIS A 424 -7.26 -1.97 33.50
N PRO A 425 -8.34 -2.04 34.32
CA PRO A 425 -8.20 -2.31 35.76
C PRO A 425 -8.02 -3.80 36.11
N TRP A 426 -7.97 -4.69 35.14
CA TRP A 426 -7.82 -6.14 35.35
C TRP A 426 -6.37 -6.60 35.22
N PRO A 427 -6.05 -7.85 35.68
CA PRO A 427 -4.70 -8.37 35.52
C PRO A 427 -4.22 -8.37 34.07
N ASN A 428 -2.98 -7.96 33.83
CA ASN A 428 -2.38 -7.93 32.48
C ASN A 428 -2.19 -9.33 31.86
N THR A 429 -2.39 -10.38 32.66
CA THR A 429 -2.36 -11.79 32.20
C THR A 429 -3.71 -12.30 31.75
N ALA A 430 -4.79 -11.51 31.91
CA ALA A 430 -6.13 -11.91 31.49
C ALA A 430 -6.20 -12.05 29.96
N SER A 431 -6.69 -13.17 29.47
CA SER A 431 -6.93 -13.41 28.06
C SER A 431 -8.10 -12.57 27.53
N ALA A 432 -8.27 -12.51 26.21
CA ALA A 432 -9.45 -11.86 25.61
C ALA A 432 -10.76 -12.53 26.05
N ALA A 433 -10.75 -13.85 26.25
CA ALA A 433 -11.90 -14.58 26.77
C ALA A 433 -12.21 -14.22 28.23
N ASP A 434 -11.20 -14.11 29.08
CA ASP A 434 -11.37 -13.70 30.49
C ASP A 434 -11.93 -12.29 30.58
N LEU A 435 -11.38 -11.36 29.81
CA LEU A 435 -11.86 -9.97 29.77
C LEU A 435 -13.29 -9.89 29.23
N ALA A 436 -13.61 -10.65 28.18
CA ALA A 436 -14.97 -10.72 27.64
C ALA A 436 -15.96 -11.26 28.68
N ALA A 437 -15.56 -12.29 29.45
CA ALA A 437 -16.39 -12.84 30.51
C ALA A 437 -16.63 -11.83 31.66
N ILE A 438 -15.58 -11.08 32.05
CA ILE A 438 -15.70 -10.00 33.04
C ILE A 438 -16.67 -8.91 32.55
N LEU A 439 -16.53 -8.48 31.28
CA LEU A 439 -17.39 -7.46 30.68
C LEU A 439 -18.82 -7.94 30.52
N ALA A 440 -19.04 -9.20 30.13
CA ALA A 440 -20.37 -9.81 30.08
C ALA A 440 -21.02 -9.89 31.48
N GLY A 441 -20.24 -10.23 32.51
CA GLY A 441 -20.66 -10.18 33.90
C GLY A 441 -21.08 -8.78 34.36
N MET A 442 -20.52 -7.71 33.81
CA MET A 442 -21.00 -6.35 34.08
C MET A 442 -22.38 -6.06 33.49
N ALA A 443 -22.72 -6.70 32.37
CA ALA A 443 -24.07 -6.68 31.79
C ALA A 443 -25.05 -7.66 32.53
N GLY A 444 -24.60 -8.33 33.59
CA GLY A 444 -25.42 -9.32 34.29
C GLY A 444 -25.56 -10.65 33.55
N ARG A 445 -24.67 -10.95 32.59
CA ARG A 445 -24.69 -12.17 31.78
C ARG A 445 -23.51 -13.07 32.14
N SER A 446 -23.73 -14.36 32.15
CA SER A 446 -22.65 -15.36 32.14
C SER A 446 -22.24 -15.62 30.69
N LEU A 447 -20.94 -15.79 30.44
CA LEU A 447 -20.43 -16.15 29.13
C LEU A 447 -20.21 -17.66 29.08
N ALA A 448 -20.88 -18.33 28.15
CA ALA A 448 -20.68 -19.74 27.88
C ALA A 448 -19.66 -19.93 26.72
N ASP A 449 -18.90 -21.03 26.75
CA ASP A 449 -17.85 -21.30 25.75
C ASP A 449 -18.39 -21.47 24.32
N ASP A 450 -19.60 -21.96 24.16
CA ASP A 450 -20.28 -22.11 22.87
C ASP A 450 -20.76 -20.74 22.34
N GLU A 451 -21.22 -19.84 23.19
CA GLU A 451 -21.53 -18.46 22.81
C GLU A 451 -20.31 -17.68 22.36
N LEU A 452 -19.19 -17.83 23.07
CA LEU A 452 -17.93 -17.20 22.67
C LEU A 452 -17.46 -17.74 21.32
N ARG A 453 -17.52 -19.05 21.12
CA ARG A 453 -17.16 -19.65 19.81
C ARG A 453 -18.06 -19.15 18.68
N ALA A 454 -19.36 -19.10 18.90
CA ALA A 454 -20.31 -18.57 17.92
C ALA A 454 -20.05 -17.09 17.60
N ALA A 455 -19.68 -16.28 18.59
CA ALA A 455 -19.32 -14.89 18.42
C ALA A 455 -18.02 -14.71 17.60
N ILE A 456 -17.01 -15.55 17.86
CA ILE A 456 -15.76 -15.57 17.09
C ILE A 456 -16.01 -16.03 15.66
N ASP A 457 -16.81 -17.08 15.46
CA ASP A 457 -17.15 -17.58 14.12
C ASP A 457 -17.92 -16.53 13.31
N LEU A 458 -18.83 -15.79 13.92
CA LEU A 458 -19.50 -14.65 13.29
C LEU A 458 -18.49 -13.56 12.91
N GLN A 459 -17.52 -13.24 13.78
CA GLN A 459 -16.48 -12.26 13.45
C GLN A 459 -15.61 -12.73 12.29
N VAL A 460 -15.25 -14.01 12.23
CA VAL A 460 -14.49 -14.56 11.09
C VAL A 460 -15.25 -14.41 9.78
N VAL A 461 -16.57 -14.56 9.79
CA VAL A 461 -17.42 -14.34 8.60
C VAL A 461 -17.36 -12.86 8.18
N ILE A 462 -17.48 -11.93 9.14
CA ILE A 462 -17.44 -10.49 8.88
C ILE A 462 -16.05 -10.11 8.32
N ASP A 463 -14.96 -10.52 8.98
CA ASP A 463 -13.60 -10.23 8.56
C ASP A 463 -13.29 -10.85 7.19
N SER A 464 -13.84 -12.03 6.90
CA SER A 464 -13.67 -12.68 5.61
C SER A 464 -14.34 -11.90 4.48
N ALA A 465 -15.54 -11.40 4.73
CA ALA A 465 -16.24 -10.55 3.78
C ALA A 465 -15.53 -9.21 3.60
N GLU A 466 -15.00 -8.66 4.69
CA GLU A 466 -14.32 -7.37 4.70
C GLU A 466 -12.97 -7.37 4.02
N PHE A 467 -12.20 -8.43 4.23
CA PHE A 467 -10.82 -8.52 3.73
C PHE A 467 -10.67 -9.45 2.51
N GLY A 468 -11.78 -10.01 2.02
CA GLY A 468 -11.75 -10.92 0.88
C GLY A 468 -10.99 -12.23 1.16
N LEU A 469 -11.03 -12.75 2.42
CA LEU A 469 -10.25 -13.92 2.81
C LEU A 469 -10.73 -15.19 2.13
N GLY A 470 -9.82 -15.92 1.51
CA GLY A 470 -10.05 -17.26 0.99
C GLY A 470 -10.22 -18.31 2.10
N PRO A 471 -10.65 -19.54 1.78
CA PRO A 471 -10.94 -20.57 2.79
C PRO A 471 -9.76 -20.90 3.72
N ALA A 472 -8.52 -20.97 3.19
CA ALA A 472 -7.33 -21.26 3.97
C ALA A 472 -6.96 -20.08 4.89
N GLU A 473 -7.07 -18.86 4.38
CA GLU A 473 -6.82 -17.63 5.13
C GLU A 473 -7.86 -17.43 6.23
N ARG A 474 -9.12 -17.75 5.96
CA ARG A 474 -10.23 -17.74 6.92
C ARG A 474 -9.96 -18.65 8.11
N GLN A 475 -9.48 -19.86 7.84
CA GLN A 475 -9.12 -20.80 8.90
C GLN A 475 -7.89 -20.32 9.70
N ALA A 476 -6.87 -19.81 9.04
CA ALA A 476 -5.70 -19.23 9.71
C ALA A 476 -6.08 -18.03 10.56
N HIS A 477 -6.95 -17.15 10.05
CA HIS A 477 -7.46 -15.99 10.78
C HIS A 477 -8.27 -16.40 12.02
N ARG A 478 -9.14 -17.41 11.89
CA ARG A 478 -9.87 -17.97 13.03
C ARG A 478 -8.93 -18.47 14.13
N LEU A 479 -7.89 -19.21 13.76
CA LEU A 479 -6.90 -19.69 14.73
C LEU A 479 -6.14 -18.53 15.38
N ALA A 480 -5.78 -17.51 14.61
CA ALA A 480 -5.12 -16.32 15.14
C ALA A 480 -6.00 -15.56 16.15
N LEU A 481 -7.31 -15.43 15.88
CA LEU A 481 -8.25 -14.81 16.81
C LEU A 481 -8.41 -15.58 18.11
N LEU A 482 -8.44 -16.91 18.04
CA LEU A 482 -8.50 -17.78 19.22
C LEU A 482 -7.19 -17.76 20.03
N ALA A 483 -6.06 -17.47 19.39
CA ALA A 483 -4.74 -17.43 20.03
C ALA A 483 -4.39 -16.06 20.65
N VAL A 484 -5.29 -15.07 20.60
CA VAL A 484 -5.03 -13.74 21.17
C VAL A 484 -4.85 -13.83 22.68
N GLN A 485 -3.63 -13.56 23.12
CA GLN A 485 -3.25 -13.51 24.52
C GLN A 485 -2.41 -12.25 24.77
N PRO A 486 -2.37 -11.77 26.01
CA PRO A 486 -1.47 -10.68 26.40
C PRO A 486 -0.02 -11.07 26.09
N GLY A 487 0.72 -10.16 25.50
CA GLY A 487 2.15 -10.33 25.33
C GLY A 487 2.83 -10.47 26.70
N THR A 488 3.63 -11.51 26.88
CA THR A 488 4.31 -11.79 28.17
C THR A 488 5.57 -10.94 28.38
N ALA A 489 6.06 -10.27 27.35
CA ALA A 489 7.23 -9.42 27.42
C ALA A 489 7.00 -8.10 26.66
N PRO A 490 7.57 -6.98 27.12
CA PRO A 490 7.67 -5.80 26.31
C PRO A 490 8.44 -6.12 25.03
N LEU A 491 8.05 -5.49 23.92
CA LEU A 491 8.77 -5.64 22.65
C LEU A 491 10.24 -5.25 22.87
N ASP A 492 11.14 -6.20 22.68
CA ASP A 492 12.58 -5.91 22.66
C ASP A 492 12.92 -5.24 21.34
N VAL A 493 12.83 -3.91 21.34
CA VAL A 493 13.09 -3.07 20.16
C VAL A 493 14.54 -3.22 19.70
N ALA A 494 15.49 -3.35 20.63
CA ALA A 494 16.91 -3.51 20.29
C ALA A 494 17.19 -4.87 19.64
N GLY A 495 16.72 -5.97 20.25
CA GLY A 495 16.85 -7.31 19.69
C GLY A 495 16.10 -7.47 18.37
N TYR A 496 14.93 -6.84 18.22
CA TYR A 496 14.21 -6.82 16.96
C TYR A 496 15.01 -6.06 15.88
N HIS A 497 15.62 -4.94 16.23
CA HIS A 497 16.46 -4.16 15.32
C HIS A 497 17.68 -4.97 14.85
N GLU A 498 18.37 -5.63 15.78
CA GLU A 498 19.49 -6.53 15.48
C GLU A 498 19.08 -7.70 14.56
N LEU A 499 17.93 -8.32 14.84
CA LEU A 499 17.40 -9.41 14.02
C LEU A 499 17.06 -8.94 12.60
N THR A 500 16.45 -7.78 12.49
CA THR A 500 16.09 -7.16 11.20
C THR A 500 17.35 -6.81 10.41
N GLU A 501 18.35 -6.19 11.05
CA GLU A 501 19.66 -5.91 10.44
C GLU A 501 20.37 -7.19 10.00
N ALA A 502 20.32 -8.26 10.79
CA ALA A 502 20.90 -9.56 10.43
C ALA A 502 20.21 -10.17 9.22
N LEU A 503 18.89 -10.07 9.14
CA LEU A 503 18.09 -10.54 8.00
C LEU A 503 18.42 -9.77 6.72
N TRP A 504 18.56 -8.45 6.82
CA TRP A 504 18.95 -7.60 5.68
C TRP A 504 20.37 -7.91 5.22
N ARG A 505 21.32 -8.10 6.14
CA ARG A 505 22.69 -8.53 5.78
C ARG A 505 22.69 -9.88 5.05
N GLN A 506 21.90 -10.84 5.51
CA GLN A 506 21.80 -12.15 4.83
C GLN A 506 21.17 -12.03 3.43
N ARG A 507 20.12 -11.22 3.28
CA ARG A 507 19.51 -10.97 1.97
C ARG A 507 20.50 -10.31 1.02
N TYR A 508 21.24 -9.31 1.50
CA TYR A 508 22.26 -8.65 0.73
C TYR A 508 23.38 -9.61 0.28
N GLN A 509 23.91 -10.39 1.23
CA GLN A 509 24.93 -11.38 0.90
C GLN A 509 24.45 -12.41 -0.13
N ALA A 510 23.19 -12.84 -0.01
CA ALA A 510 22.58 -13.78 -0.97
C ALA A 510 22.44 -13.13 -2.35
N SER A 511 21.95 -11.90 -2.43
CA SER A 511 21.82 -11.11 -3.66
C SER A 511 23.18 -10.87 -4.33
N HIS A 512 24.18 -10.46 -3.55
CA HIS A 512 25.54 -10.25 -4.03
C HIS A 512 26.19 -11.56 -4.55
N LEU A 513 25.98 -12.67 -3.84
CA LEU A 513 26.47 -13.98 -4.30
C LEU A 513 25.80 -14.42 -5.60
N LEU A 514 24.49 -14.18 -5.75
CA LEU A 514 23.76 -14.48 -6.99
C LEU A 514 24.32 -13.64 -8.16
N ALA A 515 24.50 -12.34 -7.95
CA ALA A 515 25.06 -11.45 -8.96
C ALA A 515 26.51 -11.87 -9.35
N MET A 516 27.33 -12.27 -8.38
CA MET A 516 28.66 -12.82 -8.64
C MET A 516 28.60 -14.15 -9.41
N MET A 517 27.64 -15.01 -9.09
CA MET A 517 27.46 -16.27 -9.83
C MET A 517 27.06 -16.00 -11.28
N GLU A 518 26.12 -15.11 -11.54
CA GLU A 518 25.71 -14.73 -12.89
C GLU A 518 26.86 -14.10 -13.67
N TRP A 519 27.63 -13.20 -13.05
CA TRP A 519 28.82 -12.61 -13.65
C TRP A 519 29.87 -13.67 -13.97
N ASN A 520 30.14 -14.60 -13.06
CA ASN A 520 31.05 -15.73 -13.29
C ASN A 520 30.56 -16.63 -14.43
N GLU A 521 29.26 -16.92 -14.50
CA GLU A 521 28.67 -17.66 -15.63
C GLU A 521 28.87 -16.91 -16.96
N GLN A 522 28.68 -15.61 -17.00
CA GLN A 522 28.91 -14.81 -18.21
C GLN A 522 30.39 -14.87 -18.63
N ILE A 523 31.33 -14.77 -17.66
CA ILE A 523 32.76 -14.92 -17.95
C ILE A 523 33.07 -16.33 -18.48
N ILE A 524 32.54 -17.37 -17.87
CA ILE A 524 32.71 -18.75 -18.32
C ILE A 524 32.18 -18.92 -19.74
N ARG A 525 30.96 -18.48 -20.03
CA ARG A 525 30.36 -18.53 -21.39
C ARG A 525 31.21 -17.76 -22.40
N SER A 526 31.69 -16.58 -22.03
CA SER A 526 32.58 -15.78 -22.87
C SER A 526 33.92 -16.52 -23.18
N ARG A 527 34.55 -17.13 -22.16
CA ARG A 527 35.76 -17.94 -22.32
C ARG A 527 35.52 -19.20 -23.13
N ASP A 528 34.42 -19.90 -22.93
CA ASP A 528 34.05 -21.09 -23.71
C ASP A 528 33.80 -20.73 -25.18
N SER A 529 33.14 -19.60 -25.43
CA SER A 529 32.99 -19.07 -26.80
C SER A 529 34.34 -18.73 -27.46
N ALA A 530 35.23 -18.09 -26.71
CA ALA A 530 36.60 -17.77 -27.21
C ALA A 530 37.43 -19.05 -27.45
N LEU A 531 37.32 -20.04 -26.54
CA LEU A 531 37.98 -21.33 -26.72
C LEU A 531 37.45 -22.10 -27.92
N SER A 532 36.11 -22.13 -28.07
CA SER A 532 35.46 -22.76 -29.23
C SER A 532 35.89 -22.13 -30.54
N LYS A 533 35.98 -20.79 -30.56
CA LYS A 533 36.47 -20.04 -31.73
C LYS A 533 37.95 -20.37 -32.05
N MET A 534 38.81 -20.41 -31.04
CA MET A 534 40.21 -20.79 -31.21
C MET A 534 40.36 -22.25 -31.67
N ASP A 535 39.54 -23.17 -31.13
CA ASP A 535 39.58 -24.58 -31.52
C ASP A 535 39.10 -24.75 -32.97
N TRP A 536 38.07 -24.01 -33.38
CA TRP A 536 37.61 -23.93 -34.77
C TRP A 536 38.72 -23.39 -35.71
N GLU A 537 39.38 -22.31 -35.33
CA GLU A 537 40.51 -21.75 -36.08
C GLU A 537 41.69 -22.77 -36.18
N LEU A 538 42.02 -23.43 -35.09
CA LEU A 538 43.01 -24.48 -35.06
C LEU A 538 42.64 -25.69 -35.93
N GLN A 539 41.38 -26.09 -35.95
CA GLN A 539 40.87 -27.16 -36.82
C GLN A 539 40.93 -26.76 -38.30
N LEU A 540 40.62 -25.50 -38.60
CA LEU A 540 40.72 -24.94 -39.95
C LEU A 540 42.18 -24.93 -40.44
N LEU A 541 43.11 -24.46 -39.58
CA LEU A 541 44.53 -24.54 -39.84
C LEU A 541 45.07 -25.98 -40.03
N ARG A 542 44.52 -26.95 -39.27
CA ARG A 542 44.90 -28.37 -39.42
C ARG A 542 44.34 -29.02 -40.69
N ARG A 543 43.21 -28.55 -41.20
CA ARG A 543 42.57 -29.06 -42.44
C ARG A 543 43.13 -28.47 -43.70
N THR A 544 43.67 -27.22 -43.67
CA THR A 544 44.24 -26.58 -44.86
C THR A 544 45.68 -26.99 -45.09
N TRP A 545 46.08 -27.11 -46.36
CA TRP A 545 47.43 -27.50 -46.76
C TRP A 545 48.49 -26.50 -46.25
N GLY A 546 48.17 -25.21 -46.31
CA GLY A 546 49.05 -24.15 -45.79
C GLY A 546 49.21 -24.16 -44.26
N GLY A 547 48.18 -24.55 -43.51
CA GLY A 547 48.24 -24.71 -42.08
C GLY A 547 49.07 -25.91 -41.61
N ARG A 548 49.05 -26.99 -42.39
CA ARG A 548 49.87 -28.19 -42.12
C ARG A 548 51.36 -27.89 -42.32
N SER A 549 51.72 -27.13 -43.38
CA SER A 549 53.11 -26.69 -43.62
C SER A 549 53.61 -25.73 -42.55
N LEU A 550 52.77 -24.82 -42.07
CA LEU A 550 53.11 -23.89 -40.98
C LEU A 550 53.36 -24.61 -39.64
N MET A 551 52.55 -25.64 -39.33
CA MET A 551 52.72 -26.46 -38.13
C MET A 551 53.98 -27.29 -38.18
N LEU A 552 54.34 -27.81 -39.36
CA LEU A 552 55.58 -28.55 -39.56
C LEU A 552 56.79 -27.62 -39.42
N ALA A 553 56.77 -26.42 -39.99
CA ALA A 553 57.79 -25.41 -39.81
C ALA A 553 57.96 -24.97 -38.36
N LYS A 554 56.88 -24.80 -37.61
CA LYS A 554 56.91 -24.44 -36.18
C LYS A 554 57.44 -25.60 -35.30
N ARG A 555 57.17 -26.88 -35.66
CA ARG A 555 57.76 -28.04 -35.00
C ARG A 555 59.28 -28.17 -35.32
N ALA A 556 59.68 -27.91 -36.55
CA ALA A 556 61.10 -27.88 -36.93
C ALA A 556 61.82 -26.76 -36.19
N TYR A 557 61.30 -25.55 -36.14
CA TYR A 557 61.87 -24.42 -35.41
C TYR A 557 62.01 -24.69 -33.89
N LYS A 558 61.01 -25.33 -33.25
CA LYS A 558 61.08 -25.73 -31.83
C LYS A 558 62.14 -26.85 -31.59
N LYS A 559 62.44 -27.70 -32.60
CA LYS A 559 63.47 -28.72 -32.49
C LYS A 559 64.91 -28.18 -32.68
N VAL A 560 65.03 -27.04 -33.35
CA VAL A 560 66.30 -26.37 -33.54
C VAL A 560 66.65 -25.45 -32.36
N LYS A 561 65.69 -25.09 -31.55
CA LYS A 561 65.83 -24.20 -30.38
C LYS A 561 65.98 -24.93 -29.05
N LYS A 562 65.97 -26.27 -29.07
CA LYS A 562 66.37 -27.16 -27.99
C LYS A 562 67.69 -27.79 -28.33
#